data_ae4e6bd33d6b48a6c1aa6f499b52ddcc
#
_entry.id   ae4e6bd33d6b48a6c1aa6f499b52ddcc
#
_cell.length_a   1.000
_cell.length_b   1.000
_cell.length_c   1.000
_cell.angle_alpha   90.00
_cell.angle_beta   90.00
_cell.angle_gamma   90.00
#
_symmetry.space_group_name_H-M   'P 1'
#
loop_
_entity.id
_entity.type
_entity.pdbx_description
1 polymer ?
#
loop_
_entity_poly.entity_id
_entity_poly.type
_entity_poly.pdbx_seq_one_letter_code
_entity_poly.pdbx_strand_id
1 'polypeptide(L)'
;IGARTTESQVHRQLVSGLSMPVGFKNNSSGDYDIATNAIISANHKHCFYGINKEGGGCIVTTSGNQYCHMILRGSIYSTNYDERSVKAAKESMANNKLSRHNVMIDCSHGNSCKDYRNQSIVMAYLCEQFAKNKDYGIGVMLESNINEGKQKLIFGEKDKLKYGVSIT
;
A
#
# COMPACT_ATOMS: atom_id res chain seq x y z
N ILE A 1 1.64 0.23 3.90
CA ILE A 1 0.50 -0.06 4.79
C ILE A 1 -0.58 -0.74 3.98
N GLY A 2 -1.00 -1.93 4.42
CA GLY A 2 -2.00 -2.74 3.72
C GLY A 2 -3.42 -2.14 3.78
N ALA A 3 -4.28 -2.60 2.86
CA ALA A 3 -5.67 -2.11 2.77
C ALA A 3 -6.48 -2.26 4.07
N ARG A 4 -6.19 -3.29 4.88
CA ARG A 4 -6.88 -3.53 6.15
C ARG A 4 -6.46 -2.58 7.27
N THR A 5 -5.27 -2.01 7.17
CA THR A 5 -4.64 -1.20 8.22
C THR A 5 -4.49 0.27 7.85
N THR A 6 -4.82 0.64 6.60
CA THR A 6 -4.79 2.05 6.16
C THR A 6 -5.68 2.95 7.02
N GLU A 7 -6.78 2.43 7.55
CA GLU A 7 -7.68 3.16 8.46
C GLU A 7 -7.17 3.23 9.91
N SER A 8 -6.17 2.42 10.26
CA SER A 8 -5.66 2.33 11.63
C SER A 8 -4.85 3.58 12.01
N GLN A 9 -5.29 4.27 13.05
CA GLN A 9 -4.62 5.46 13.58
C GLN A 9 -3.19 5.14 14.07
N VAL A 10 -2.97 3.98 14.66
CA VAL A 10 -1.65 3.53 15.12
C VAL A 10 -0.65 3.45 13.97
N HIS A 11 -1.07 2.91 12.82
CA HIS A 11 -0.20 2.83 11.63
C HIS A 11 0.08 4.22 11.03
N ARG A 12 -0.88 5.13 11.03
CA ARG A 12 -0.71 6.52 10.57
C ARG A 12 0.26 7.29 11.46
N GLN A 13 0.16 7.12 12.78
CA GLN A 13 1.08 7.69 13.76
C GLN A 13 2.50 7.12 13.61
N LEU A 14 2.62 5.79 13.46
CA LEU A 14 3.91 5.15 13.20
C LEU A 14 4.58 5.75 11.95
N VAL A 15 3.84 5.83 10.85
CA VAL A 15 4.36 6.39 9.59
C VAL A 15 4.80 7.83 9.74
N SER A 16 4.10 8.64 10.54
CA SER A 16 4.45 10.05 10.79
C SER A 16 5.83 10.21 11.45
N GLY A 17 6.35 9.17 12.08
CA GLY A 17 7.68 9.15 12.69
C GLY A 17 8.78 8.55 11.82
N LEU A 18 8.45 8.07 10.61
CA LEU A 18 9.43 7.47 9.71
C LEU A 18 10.02 8.51 8.76
N SER A 19 11.30 8.36 8.43
CA SER A 19 12.03 9.22 7.48
C SER A 19 12.10 8.67 6.06
N MET A 20 11.49 7.51 5.81
CA MET A 20 11.47 6.84 4.51
C MET A 20 10.10 7.00 3.82
N PRO A 21 10.02 6.89 2.47
CA PRO A 21 8.76 6.83 1.76
C PRO A 21 7.89 5.65 2.23
N VAL A 22 6.59 5.92 2.46
CA VAL A 22 5.61 4.89 2.86
C VAL A 22 4.37 5.01 2.00
N GLY A 23 3.92 3.88 1.45
CA GLY A 23 2.68 3.81 0.68
C GLY A 23 1.49 3.34 1.51
N PHE A 24 0.34 3.96 1.28
CA PHE A 24 -0.94 3.54 1.83
C PHE A 24 -1.81 2.97 0.71
N LYS A 25 -2.24 1.72 0.86
CA LYS A 25 -3.13 1.05 -0.09
C LYS A 25 -4.56 1.56 0.08
N ASN A 26 -5.28 1.75 -1.04
CA ASN A 26 -6.73 1.90 -1.00
C ASN A 26 -7.37 0.66 -0.35
N ASN A 27 -8.56 0.83 0.21
CA ASN A 27 -9.27 -0.28 0.86
C ASN A 27 -9.80 -1.31 -0.15
N SER A 28 -10.42 -2.38 0.35
CA SER A 28 -10.95 -3.45 -0.49
C SER A 28 -12.17 -3.05 -1.32
N SER A 29 -12.88 -1.98 -0.98
CA SER A 29 -13.97 -1.42 -1.80
C SER A 29 -13.48 -0.55 -2.95
N GLY A 30 -12.19 -0.16 -2.94
CA GLY A 30 -11.59 0.69 -3.98
C GLY A 30 -11.59 2.18 -3.66
N ASP A 31 -11.94 2.56 -2.44
CA ASP A 31 -12.02 3.95 -2.00
C ASP A 31 -10.61 4.57 -1.86
N TYR A 32 -10.38 5.65 -2.59
CA TYR A 32 -9.14 6.43 -2.56
C TYR A 32 -9.06 7.39 -1.39
N ASP A 33 -10.20 7.89 -0.89
CA ASP A 33 -10.24 8.91 0.17
C ASP A 33 -9.69 8.37 1.49
N ILE A 34 -9.87 7.09 1.75
CA ILE A 34 -9.30 6.43 2.91
C ILE A 34 -7.77 6.48 2.89
N ALA A 35 -7.15 6.18 1.74
CA ALA A 35 -5.70 6.28 1.58
C ALA A 35 -5.23 7.74 1.59
N THR A 36 -5.96 8.65 0.96
CA THR A 36 -5.68 10.09 0.99
C THR A 36 -5.71 10.62 2.43
N ASN A 37 -6.73 10.29 3.21
CA ASN A 37 -6.83 10.66 4.63
C ASN A 37 -5.69 10.08 5.48
N ALA A 38 -5.25 8.86 5.17
CA ALA A 38 -4.11 8.26 5.85
C ALA A 38 -2.80 9.01 5.56
N ILE A 39 -2.58 9.43 4.30
CA ILE A 39 -1.44 10.24 3.89
C ILE A 39 -1.49 11.61 4.60
N ILE A 40 -2.64 12.27 4.62
CA ILE A 40 -2.82 13.55 5.33
C ILE A 40 -2.44 13.39 6.81
N SER A 41 -3.01 12.39 7.47
CA SER A 41 -2.71 12.12 8.88
C SER A 41 -1.23 11.87 9.10
N ALA A 42 -0.59 11.02 8.29
CA ALA A 42 0.82 10.69 8.42
C ALA A 42 1.76 11.87 8.11
N ASN A 43 1.33 12.83 7.30
CA ASN A 43 2.10 14.04 6.98
C ASN A 43 2.15 15.05 8.15
N HIS A 44 1.27 14.91 9.14
CA HIS A 44 1.22 15.80 10.30
C HIS A 44 2.01 15.27 11.49
N LYS A 45 2.33 16.17 12.40
CA LYS A 45 2.91 15.84 13.70
C LYS A 45 1.90 15.09 14.55
N HIS A 46 2.37 14.10 15.28
CA HIS A 46 1.59 13.37 16.29
C HIS A 46 2.30 13.37 17.62
N CYS A 47 1.52 13.25 18.69
CA CYS A 47 2.02 13.10 20.05
C CYS A 47 1.24 11.95 20.71
N PHE A 48 1.93 10.93 21.16
CA PHE A 48 1.30 9.75 21.76
C PHE A 48 2.21 9.09 22.80
N TYR A 49 1.62 8.26 23.65
CA TYR A 49 2.35 7.48 24.62
C TYR A 49 3.05 6.30 23.93
N GLY A 50 4.32 6.12 24.24
CA GLY A 50 5.16 5.06 23.67
C GLY A 50 6.16 4.51 24.68
N ILE A 51 7.08 3.68 24.20
CA ILE A 51 8.15 3.07 25.00
C ILE A 51 9.49 3.51 24.40
N ASN A 52 10.40 3.99 25.24
CA ASN A 52 11.75 4.38 24.84
C ASN A 52 12.67 3.15 24.67
N LYS A 53 13.90 3.39 24.24
CA LYS A 53 14.91 2.31 24.01
C LYS A 53 15.27 1.53 25.26
N GLU A 54 15.13 2.13 26.43
CA GLU A 54 15.41 1.55 27.75
C GLU A 54 14.21 0.79 28.32
N GLY A 55 13.08 0.71 27.58
CA GLY A 55 11.86 0.03 28.00
C GLY A 55 10.95 0.86 28.91
N GLY A 56 11.29 2.14 29.16
CA GLY A 56 10.48 3.05 29.97
C GLY A 56 9.37 3.72 29.14
N GLY A 57 8.24 4.01 29.82
CA GLY A 57 7.17 4.79 29.20
C GLY A 57 7.59 6.22 28.90
N CYS A 58 7.21 6.74 27.75
CA CYS A 58 7.53 8.11 27.35
C CYS A 58 6.44 8.70 26.44
N ILE A 59 6.48 10.02 26.27
CA ILE A 59 5.71 10.72 25.25
C ILE A 59 6.57 10.79 23.99
N VAL A 60 6.05 10.22 22.89
CA VAL A 60 6.67 10.26 21.56
C VAL A 60 6.04 11.40 20.77
N THR A 61 6.87 12.28 20.23
CA THR A 61 6.44 13.33 19.30
C THR A 61 7.08 13.06 17.93
N THR A 62 6.27 13.02 16.88
CA THR A 62 6.72 12.82 15.51
C THR A 62 6.73 14.14 14.74
N SER A 63 7.47 14.20 13.63
CA SER A 63 7.56 15.41 12.78
C SER A 63 6.57 15.41 11.61
N GLY A 64 5.93 14.28 11.33
CA GLY A 64 5.22 14.03 10.08
C GLY A 64 6.13 13.50 8.97
N ASN A 65 5.57 12.71 8.07
CA ASN A 65 6.28 12.11 6.94
C ASN A 65 5.73 12.63 5.61
N GLN A 66 6.50 13.50 4.96
CA GLN A 66 6.13 14.16 3.69
C GLN A 66 6.34 13.26 2.45
N TYR A 67 6.86 12.04 2.63
CA TYR A 67 7.18 11.11 1.54
C TYR A 67 6.15 9.98 1.39
N CYS A 68 4.95 10.20 1.93
CA CYS A 68 3.87 9.25 1.76
C CYS A 68 3.30 9.29 0.34
N HIS A 69 2.82 8.14 -0.13
CA HIS A 69 2.21 7.99 -1.44
C HIS A 69 1.03 7.02 -1.40
N MET A 70 0.18 7.06 -2.42
CA MET A 70 -0.92 6.11 -2.57
C MET A 70 -0.47 4.85 -3.31
N ILE A 71 -1.04 3.70 -2.93
CA ILE A 71 -0.87 2.45 -3.66
C ILE A 71 -2.24 1.96 -4.13
N LEU A 72 -2.40 1.81 -5.45
CA LEU A 72 -3.59 1.26 -6.07
C LEU A 72 -3.49 -0.26 -6.14
N ARG A 73 -4.38 -0.95 -5.44
CA ARG A 73 -4.39 -2.43 -5.34
C ARG A 73 -5.61 -3.09 -5.96
N GLY A 74 -6.46 -2.32 -6.66
CA GLY A 74 -7.77 -2.78 -7.09
C GLY A 74 -8.77 -2.87 -5.93
N SER A 75 -9.96 -3.34 -6.25
CA SER A 75 -11.04 -3.60 -5.30
C SER A 75 -11.52 -5.05 -5.43
N ILE A 76 -12.55 -5.42 -4.66
CA ILE A 76 -13.26 -6.69 -4.82
C ILE A 76 -14.18 -6.69 -6.05
N TYR A 77 -14.45 -5.52 -6.62
CA TYR A 77 -15.38 -5.33 -7.73
C TYR A 77 -14.68 -5.02 -9.05
N SER A 78 -13.52 -4.36 -9.01
CA SER A 78 -12.85 -3.85 -10.21
C SER A 78 -11.34 -3.66 -9.98
N THR A 79 -10.61 -3.64 -11.09
CA THR A 79 -9.22 -3.18 -11.14
C THR A 79 -9.16 -1.65 -11.05
N ASN A 80 -7.99 -1.08 -10.74
CA ASN A 80 -7.78 0.37 -10.71
C ASN A 80 -6.36 0.79 -11.14
N TYR A 81 -5.79 0.06 -12.09
CA TYR A 81 -4.47 0.36 -12.65
C TYR A 81 -4.52 1.13 -13.98
N ASP A 82 -5.72 1.37 -14.51
CA ASP A 82 -5.95 2.13 -15.74
C ASP A 82 -5.72 3.64 -15.55
N GLU A 83 -5.58 4.36 -16.68
CA GLU A 83 -5.30 5.80 -16.69
C GLU A 83 -6.35 6.62 -15.93
N ARG A 84 -7.63 6.28 -16.09
CA ARG A 84 -8.72 6.97 -15.42
C ARG A 84 -8.63 6.82 -13.90
N SER A 85 -8.34 5.62 -13.43
CA SER A 85 -8.20 5.31 -12.00
C SER A 85 -6.98 6.01 -11.40
N VAL A 86 -5.84 6.00 -12.11
CA VAL A 86 -4.63 6.71 -11.67
C VAL A 86 -4.87 8.22 -11.59
N LYS A 87 -5.55 8.78 -12.58
CA LYS A 87 -5.92 10.21 -12.60
C LYS A 87 -6.85 10.55 -11.43
N ALA A 88 -7.89 9.76 -11.19
CA ALA A 88 -8.81 9.96 -10.07
C ALA A 88 -8.09 9.90 -8.70
N ALA A 89 -7.15 8.97 -8.52
CA ALA A 89 -6.34 8.89 -7.31
C ALA A 89 -5.47 10.15 -7.09
N LYS A 90 -4.86 10.66 -8.16
CA LYS A 90 -4.08 11.91 -8.11
C LYS A 90 -4.96 13.13 -7.82
N GLU A 91 -6.14 13.19 -8.42
CA GLU A 91 -7.14 14.25 -8.19
C GLU A 91 -7.63 14.24 -6.74
N SER A 92 -7.90 13.07 -6.15
CA SER A 92 -8.25 12.96 -4.72
C SER A 92 -7.17 13.58 -3.83
N MET A 93 -5.89 13.27 -4.08
CA MET A 93 -4.78 13.86 -3.34
C MET A 93 -4.65 15.38 -3.57
N ALA A 94 -4.82 15.85 -4.81
CA ALA A 94 -4.75 17.27 -5.15
C ALA A 94 -5.86 18.10 -4.51
N ASN A 95 -7.10 17.61 -4.56
CA ASN A 95 -8.26 18.25 -3.96
C ASN A 95 -8.12 18.40 -2.44
N ASN A 96 -7.39 17.49 -1.82
CA ASN A 96 -7.04 17.53 -0.40
C ASN A 96 -5.74 18.31 -0.10
N LYS A 97 -5.22 19.07 -1.08
CA LYS A 97 -4.06 19.97 -0.94
C LYS A 97 -2.76 19.26 -0.53
N LEU A 98 -2.62 17.98 -0.82
CA LEU A 98 -1.36 17.29 -0.66
C LEU A 98 -0.32 17.87 -1.65
N SER A 99 0.91 18.06 -1.20
CA SER A 99 1.99 18.61 -2.04
C SER A 99 2.55 17.59 -3.06
N ARG A 100 2.28 16.31 -2.84
CA ARG A 100 2.75 15.19 -3.69
C ARG A 100 1.58 14.30 -4.05
N HIS A 101 1.45 13.97 -5.33
CA HIS A 101 0.37 13.13 -5.86
C HIS A 101 0.94 11.82 -6.42
N ASN A 102 1.89 11.23 -5.70
CA ASN A 102 2.59 10.04 -6.13
C ASN A 102 1.70 8.81 -5.98
N VAL A 103 1.64 7.99 -7.02
CA VAL A 103 0.88 6.74 -7.07
C VAL A 103 1.81 5.59 -7.44
N MET A 104 1.77 4.51 -6.68
CA MET A 104 2.34 3.22 -7.01
C MET A 104 1.22 2.24 -7.35
N ILE A 105 1.45 1.30 -8.25
CA ILE A 105 0.43 0.32 -8.65
C ILE A 105 0.85 -1.07 -8.16
N ASP A 106 0.00 -1.68 -7.36
CA ASP A 106 0.12 -3.07 -6.94
C ASP A 106 -0.51 -3.96 -8.02
N CYS A 107 0.30 -4.76 -8.71
CA CYS A 107 -0.12 -5.66 -9.78
C CYS A 107 -0.89 -6.88 -9.26
N SER A 108 -0.86 -7.15 -7.95
CA SER A 108 -1.56 -8.26 -7.32
C SER A 108 -2.95 -7.88 -6.79
N HIS A 109 -3.51 -8.65 -5.88
CA HIS A 109 -4.79 -8.38 -5.21
C HIS A 109 -5.97 -8.20 -6.19
N GLY A 110 -6.71 -7.10 -6.08
CA GLY A 110 -7.83 -6.77 -6.96
C GLY A 110 -7.40 -6.52 -8.40
N ASN A 111 -6.21 -5.95 -8.62
CA ASN A 111 -5.69 -5.69 -9.95
C ASN A 111 -5.37 -6.94 -10.76
N SER A 112 -5.02 -8.04 -10.10
CA SER A 112 -4.85 -9.36 -10.73
C SER A 112 -6.10 -10.25 -10.65
N CYS A 113 -7.22 -9.74 -10.12
CA CYS A 113 -8.40 -10.56 -9.81
C CYS A 113 -8.06 -11.76 -8.89
N LYS A 114 -7.06 -11.62 -8.02
CA LYS A 114 -6.51 -12.65 -7.12
C LYS A 114 -5.91 -13.88 -7.82
N ASP A 115 -5.61 -13.78 -9.12
CA ASP A 115 -4.86 -14.77 -9.88
C ASP A 115 -3.44 -14.23 -10.12
N TYR A 116 -2.43 -14.88 -9.53
CA TYR A 116 -1.03 -14.44 -9.64
C TYR A 116 -0.54 -14.35 -11.09
N ARG A 117 -1.07 -15.16 -12.00
CA ARG A 117 -0.72 -15.18 -13.42
C ARG A 117 -1.07 -13.86 -14.13
N ASN A 118 -2.12 -13.18 -13.66
CA ASN A 118 -2.53 -11.91 -14.22
C ASN A 118 -1.59 -10.76 -13.86
N GLN A 119 -0.70 -10.90 -12.87
CA GLN A 119 0.27 -9.86 -12.54
C GLN A 119 1.18 -9.50 -13.72
N SER A 120 1.56 -10.48 -14.53
CA SER A 120 2.35 -10.24 -15.75
C SER A 120 1.60 -9.42 -16.79
N ILE A 121 0.29 -9.62 -16.92
CA ILE A 121 -0.58 -8.86 -17.84
C ILE A 121 -0.69 -7.41 -17.37
N VAL A 122 -0.95 -7.21 -16.06
CA VAL A 122 -1.00 -5.86 -15.47
C VAL A 122 0.34 -5.17 -15.63
N MET A 123 1.45 -5.88 -15.37
CA MET A 123 2.79 -5.31 -15.53
C MET A 123 3.10 -4.90 -16.96
N ALA A 124 2.74 -5.72 -17.97
CA ALA A 124 2.93 -5.37 -19.37
C ALA A 124 2.17 -4.10 -19.75
N TYR A 125 0.90 -3.98 -19.34
CA TYR A 125 0.12 -2.76 -19.53
C TYR A 125 0.80 -1.54 -18.88
N LEU A 126 1.28 -1.68 -17.63
CA LEU A 126 1.94 -0.58 -16.91
C LEU A 126 3.25 -0.16 -17.57
N CYS A 127 4.05 -1.09 -18.11
CA CYS A 127 5.25 -0.76 -18.88
C CYS A 127 4.93 0.15 -20.08
N GLU A 128 3.84 -0.15 -20.80
CA GLU A 128 3.40 0.71 -21.91
C GLU A 128 2.97 2.10 -21.44
N GLN A 129 2.25 2.17 -20.29
CA GLN A 129 1.81 3.46 -19.74
C GLN A 129 3.00 4.29 -19.26
N PHE A 130 3.95 3.70 -18.55
CA PHE A 130 5.17 4.40 -18.12
C PHE A 130 6.04 4.85 -19.30
N ALA A 131 6.08 4.10 -20.40
CA ALA A 131 6.79 4.50 -21.60
C ALA A 131 6.15 5.73 -22.29
N LYS A 132 4.81 5.84 -22.25
CA LYS A 132 4.05 6.97 -22.81
C LYS A 132 4.06 8.19 -21.89
N ASN A 133 3.99 7.98 -20.60
CA ASN A 133 3.86 9.05 -19.59
C ASN A 133 4.69 8.73 -18.34
N LYS A 134 5.81 9.43 -18.17
CA LYS A 134 6.69 9.25 -17.01
C LYS A 134 6.03 9.61 -15.68
N ASP A 135 5.00 10.44 -15.71
CA ASP A 135 4.24 10.83 -14.53
C ASP A 135 3.05 9.90 -14.24
N TYR A 136 2.92 8.78 -14.96
CA TYR A 136 1.85 7.82 -14.73
C TYR A 136 1.84 7.33 -13.27
N GLY A 137 2.98 6.93 -12.76
CA GLY A 137 3.17 6.52 -11.37
C GLY A 137 4.64 6.49 -10.99
N ILE A 138 4.93 6.17 -9.75
CA ILE A 138 6.31 6.11 -9.23
C ILE A 138 6.93 4.72 -9.24
N GLY A 139 6.14 3.70 -9.54
CA GLY A 139 6.59 2.32 -9.58
C GLY A 139 5.46 1.30 -9.48
N VAL A 140 5.83 0.05 -9.43
CA VAL A 140 4.94 -1.10 -9.34
C VAL A 140 5.29 -1.98 -8.15
N MET A 141 4.32 -2.78 -7.71
CA MET A 141 4.49 -3.78 -6.67
C MET A 141 4.03 -5.13 -7.24
N LEU A 142 4.85 -6.16 -7.06
CA LEU A 142 4.55 -7.54 -7.41
C LEU A 142 4.61 -8.40 -6.15
N GLU A 143 3.68 -9.33 -6.01
CA GLU A 143 3.75 -10.37 -5.00
C GLU A 143 4.14 -11.68 -5.66
N SER A 144 5.22 -12.29 -5.18
CA SER A 144 5.68 -13.57 -5.68
C SER A 144 6.23 -14.44 -4.57
N ASN A 145 6.23 -15.72 -4.81
CA ASN A 145 6.92 -16.72 -4.00
C ASN A 145 7.78 -17.61 -4.91
N ILE A 146 8.61 -18.48 -4.34
CA ILE A 146 9.48 -19.37 -5.12
C ILE A 146 8.65 -20.34 -5.97
N ASN A 147 7.59 -20.91 -5.35
CA ASN A 147 6.67 -21.84 -6.00
C ASN A 147 5.26 -21.27 -5.99
N GLU A 148 4.48 -21.65 -6.98
CA GLU A 148 3.08 -21.28 -7.10
C GLU A 148 2.20 -21.91 -6.00
N GLY A 149 1.04 -21.33 -5.77
CA GLY A 149 0.02 -21.85 -4.86
C GLY A 149 -0.04 -21.11 -3.52
N LYS A 150 -0.84 -21.67 -2.65
CA LYS A 150 -1.04 -21.18 -1.28
C LYS A 150 -1.29 -22.35 -0.33
N GLN A 151 -0.89 -22.19 0.91
CA GLN A 151 -1.10 -23.17 1.96
C GLN A 151 -1.50 -22.48 3.26
N LYS A 152 -2.19 -23.21 4.13
CA LYS A 152 -2.57 -22.72 5.45
C LYS A 152 -1.54 -23.16 6.49
N LEU A 153 -1.23 -22.28 7.43
CA LEU A 153 -0.52 -22.66 8.63
C LEU A 153 -1.53 -23.29 9.61
N ILE A 154 -1.39 -24.60 9.86
CA ILE A 154 -2.19 -25.32 10.85
C ILE A 154 -1.30 -25.57 12.06
N PHE A 155 -1.81 -25.22 13.24
CA PHE A 155 -1.08 -25.43 14.50
C PHE A 155 -0.75 -26.92 14.69
N GLY A 156 0.51 -27.24 15.01
CA GLY A 156 0.99 -28.61 15.16
C GLY A 156 1.37 -29.32 13.88
N GLU A 157 1.18 -28.72 12.69
CA GLU A 157 1.46 -29.34 11.38
C GLU A 157 2.58 -28.64 10.60
N LYS A 158 3.56 -28.05 11.31
CA LYS A 158 4.66 -27.31 10.69
C LYS A 158 5.42 -28.13 9.63
N ASP A 159 5.60 -29.42 9.89
CA ASP A 159 6.36 -30.32 8.99
C ASP A 159 5.65 -30.63 7.66
N LYS A 160 4.35 -30.30 7.55
CA LYS A 160 3.57 -30.44 6.33
C LYS A 160 3.71 -29.25 5.37
N LEU A 161 4.34 -28.16 5.83
CA LEU A 161 4.52 -26.98 5.01
C LEU A 161 5.53 -27.23 3.89
N LYS A 162 5.13 -26.83 2.67
CA LYS A 162 6.00 -26.87 1.50
C LYS A 162 6.83 -25.61 1.42
N TYR A 163 8.14 -25.78 1.35
CA TYR A 163 9.05 -24.64 1.17
C TYR A 163 8.76 -23.89 -0.14
N GLY A 164 8.81 -22.57 -0.10
CA GLY A 164 8.60 -21.73 -1.27
C GLY A 164 7.16 -21.50 -1.69
N VAL A 165 6.17 -22.06 -0.98
CA VAL A 165 4.74 -21.82 -1.20
C VAL A 165 4.22 -20.82 -0.16
N SER A 166 3.44 -19.82 -0.61
CA SER A 166 2.86 -18.79 0.26
C SER A 166 1.98 -19.38 1.35
N ILE A 167 2.08 -18.83 2.57
CA ILE A 167 1.18 -19.12 3.70
C ILE A 167 0.17 -17.97 3.76
N THR A 168 -1.09 -18.24 3.39
CA THR A 168 -2.19 -17.26 3.37
C THR A 168 -3.49 -17.85 3.88
#